data_8d94b44801b9cebb0f92690dc215b512
#
_entry.id   8d94b44801b9cebb0f92690dc215b512
#
_cell.length_a   1.000
_cell.length_b   1.000
_cell.length_c   1.000
_cell.angle_alpha   90.00
_cell.angle_beta   90.00
_cell.angle_gamma   90.00
#
_symmetry.space_group_name_H-M   'P 1'
#
loop_
_entity.id
_entity.type
_entity.pdbx_description
1 polymer ?
#
loop_
_entity_poly.entity_id
_entity_poly.type
_entity_poly.pdbx_seq_one_letter_code
_entity_poly.pdbx_strand_id
1 'polypeptide(L)'
;MMDEKGIKFEDKELHLDGKPKGLIFAVSAPSGTGKTTLCNMLLQEFKDIKSSISFTTRAKRPGEENGISYHFINDSEFDRMIKEDEFIEWANVFGKRYGTAYKSVFNPDRLSDVLLEIDVQGVEKLIEIYGNAKNLNKPNCFENNANRPVTIFIAPPSYEDLCERLKKRGGMDSAELNKRLNTAYEEIKKSVFYDYIITNDDLSGAYVKLKSIIIAERCKNLQKI
;
A
#
# COMPACT_ATOMS: atom_id res chain seq x y z
N MET A 1 6.14 -5.71 -47.32
CA MET A 1 7.26 -4.92 -47.83
C MET A 1 8.52 -5.75 -47.71
N MET A 2 9.32 -5.90 -48.76
CA MET A 2 10.63 -6.55 -48.66
C MET A 2 11.68 -5.46 -48.53
N ASP A 3 12.67 -5.66 -47.64
CA ASP A 3 13.86 -4.81 -47.66
C ASP A 3 14.80 -5.19 -48.82
N GLU A 4 15.84 -4.40 -49.07
CA GLU A 4 16.81 -4.61 -50.14
C GLU A 4 17.61 -5.92 -49.98
N LYS A 5 17.43 -6.69 -48.91
CA LYS A 5 18.06 -7.97 -48.61
C LYS A 5 17.09 -9.16 -48.66
N GLY A 6 15.84 -8.95 -49.09
CA GLY A 6 14.86 -10.01 -49.25
C GLY A 6 14.32 -10.62 -47.94
N ILE A 7 14.48 -9.93 -46.81
CA ILE A 7 13.94 -10.40 -45.54
C ILE A 7 12.43 -10.08 -45.54
N LYS A 8 11.60 -11.11 -45.61
CA LYS A 8 10.16 -10.99 -45.32
C LYS A 8 9.98 -10.67 -43.84
N PHE A 9 9.59 -9.45 -43.53
CA PHE A 9 8.92 -9.19 -42.26
C PHE A 9 7.52 -9.79 -42.40
N GLU A 10 7.31 -10.99 -41.88
CA GLU A 10 5.97 -11.44 -41.54
C GLU A 10 5.48 -10.44 -40.51
N ASP A 11 4.29 -9.86 -40.73
CA ASP A 11 3.53 -9.11 -39.72
C ASP A 11 3.15 -10.10 -38.60
N LYS A 12 4.14 -10.55 -37.84
CA LYS A 12 3.89 -11.06 -36.49
C LYS A 12 3.50 -9.85 -35.68
N GLU A 13 2.18 -9.65 -35.50
CA GLU A 13 1.72 -8.79 -34.41
C GLU A 13 2.56 -9.14 -33.19
N LEU A 14 3.31 -8.16 -32.71
CA LEU A 14 4.10 -8.30 -31.51
C LEU A 14 3.10 -8.35 -30.36
N HIS A 15 2.53 -9.54 -30.10
CA HIS A 15 1.69 -9.77 -28.97
C HIS A 15 2.55 -9.68 -27.71
N LEU A 16 2.76 -8.44 -27.24
CA LEU A 16 3.25 -8.14 -25.90
C LEU A 16 2.14 -8.39 -24.87
N ASP A 17 1.32 -9.41 -25.12
CA ASP A 17 0.02 -9.66 -24.48
C ASP A 17 0.10 -10.35 -23.13
N GLY A 18 1.25 -10.35 -22.50
CA GLY A 18 1.29 -10.52 -21.07
C GLY A 18 0.87 -9.22 -20.38
N LYS A 19 -0.43 -8.82 -20.43
CA LYS A 19 -0.89 -7.77 -19.51
C LYS A 19 -0.54 -8.21 -18.10
N PRO A 20 0.41 -7.52 -17.42
CA PRO A 20 0.76 -7.91 -16.06
C PRO A 20 -0.51 -7.85 -15.23
N LYS A 21 -0.76 -8.86 -14.40
CA LYS A 21 -1.76 -8.76 -13.33
C LYS A 21 -1.47 -7.45 -12.59
N GLY A 22 -2.51 -6.66 -12.30
CA GLY A 22 -2.33 -5.35 -11.70
C GLY A 22 -1.41 -5.38 -10.48
N LEU A 23 -0.54 -4.39 -10.35
CA LEU A 23 0.45 -4.28 -9.29
C LEU A 23 -0.22 -3.99 -7.94
N ILE A 24 0.47 -4.31 -6.86
CA ILE A 24 0.07 -3.97 -5.50
C ILE A 24 1.08 -2.95 -4.97
N PHE A 25 0.60 -1.78 -4.59
CA PHE A 25 1.41 -0.72 -3.97
C PHE A 25 1.01 -0.58 -2.50
N ALA A 26 1.91 -0.90 -1.59
CA ALA A 26 1.69 -0.77 -0.15
C ALA A 26 2.38 0.50 0.35
N VAL A 27 1.59 1.52 0.67
CA VAL A 27 2.08 2.80 1.17
C VAL A 27 1.89 2.87 2.67
N SER A 28 2.97 3.14 3.38
CA SER A 28 2.97 3.31 4.83
C SER A 28 3.73 4.57 5.27
N ALA A 29 3.43 5.02 6.46
CA ALA A 29 4.01 6.22 7.02
C ALA A 29 3.70 6.38 8.51
N PRO A 30 4.52 7.08 9.27
CA PRO A 30 4.14 7.56 10.59
C PRO A 30 2.92 8.50 10.54
N SER A 31 2.17 8.52 11.64
CA SER A 31 1.02 9.44 11.75
C SER A 31 1.47 10.90 11.57
N GLY A 32 0.76 11.66 10.74
CA GLY A 32 1.05 13.08 10.52
C GLY A 32 2.00 13.39 9.36
N THR A 33 2.49 12.40 8.62
CA THR A 33 3.42 12.60 7.49
C THR A 33 2.74 12.94 6.16
N GLY A 34 1.38 12.90 6.06
CA GLY A 34 0.66 13.25 4.84
C GLY A 34 0.33 12.07 3.92
N LYS A 35 0.47 10.80 4.39
CA LYS A 35 0.18 9.59 3.62
C LYS A 35 -1.17 9.65 2.90
N THR A 36 -2.26 9.81 3.64
CA THR A 36 -3.62 9.83 3.08
C THR A 36 -3.81 10.91 2.02
N THR A 37 -3.19 12.09 2.20
CA THR A 37 -3.24 13.16 1.21
C THR A 37 -2.58 12.72 -0.10
N LEU A 38 -1.38 12.15 -0.03
CA LEU A 38 -0.64 11.65 -1.20
C LEU A 38 -1.38 10.51 -1.89
N CYS A 39 -1.92 9.55 -1.12
CA CYS A 39 -2.72 8.45 -1.65
C CYS A 39 -3.98 8.96 -2.38
N ASN A 40 -4.69 9.93 -1.80
CA ASN A 40 -5.87 10.53 -2.44
C ASN A 40 -5.52 11.27 -3.74
N MET A 41 -4.42 12.02 -3.77
CA MET A 41 -3.94 12.67 -5.01
C MET A 41 -3.67 11.64 -6.10
N LEU A 42 -3.03 10.51 -5.74
CA LEU A 42 -2.75 9.42 -6.67
C LEU A 42 -4.04 8.80 -7.23
N LEU A 43 -5.03 8.49 -6.38
CA LEU A 43 -6.31 7.91 -6.77
C LEU A 43 -7.18 8.90 -7.58
N GLN A 44 -6.98 10.20 -7.40
CA GLN A 44 -7.63 11.22 -8.22
C GLN A 44 -7.07 11.28 -9.64
N GLU A 45 -5.77 11.11 -9.81
CA GLU A 45 -5.12 11.13 -11.11
C GLU A 45 -5.20 9.79 -11.85
N PHE A 46 -4.92 8.67 -11.16
CA PHE A 46 -4.89 7.33 -11.75
C PHE A 46 -6.20 6.59 -11.50
N LYS A 47 -7.16 6.69 -12.43
CA LYS A 47 -8.49 6.06 -12.29
C LYS A 47 -8.47 4.53 -12.44
N ASP A 48 -7.40 4.00 -12.93
CA ASP A 48 -7.13 2.56 -13.09
C ASP A 48 -6.49 1.93 -11.85
N ILE A 49 -6.14 2.73 -10.82
CA ILE A 49 -5.72 2.25 -9.51
C ILE A 49 -6.93 2.17 -8.57
N LYS A 50 -7.13 1.02 -7.93
CA LYS A 50 -8.18 0.80 -6.94
C LYS A 50 -7.62 0.94 -5.53
N SER A 51 -8.29 1.67 -4.66
CA SER A 51 -7.97 1.63 -3.22
C SER A 51 -8.49 0.33 -2.62
N SER A 52 -7.68 -0.34 -1.80
CA SER A 52 -8.21 -1.38 -0.92
C SER A 52 -8.93 -0.71 0.26
N ILE A 53 -10.14 -1.14 0.53
CA ILE A 53 -10.90 -0.64 1.67
C ILE A 53 -10.63 -1.57 2.86
N SER A 54 -9.92 -1.05 3.86
CA SER A 54 -9.59 -1.79 5.07
C SER A 54 -10.79 -1.90 6.01
N PHE A 55 -10.77 -2.92 6.87
CA PHE A 55 -11.72 -3.12 7.96
C PHE A 55 -11.20 -2.44 9.23
N THR A 56 -12.10 -1.93 10.07
CA THR A 56 -11.71 -1.33 11.36
C THR A 56 -12.80 -1.49 12.42
N THR A 57 -12.37 -1.65 13.69
CA THR A 57 -13.26 -1.61 14.86
C THR A 57 -13.39 -0.20 15.44
N ARG A 58 -12.77 0.80 14.80
CA ARG A 58 -12.92 2.20 15.17
C ARG A 58 -14.31 2.72 14.76
N ALA A 59 -14.90 3.52 15.63
CA ALA A 59 -16.12 4.24 15.28
C ALA A 59 -15.89 5.18 14.07
N LYS A 60 -16.91 5.28 13.22
CA LYS A 60 -16.95 6.18 12.08
C LYS A 60 -16.81 7.64 12.52
N ARG A 61 -15.98 8.42 11.86
CA ARG A 61 -15.85 9.87 12.09
C ARG A 61 -16.84 10.64 11.19
N PRO A 62 -17.15 11.91 11.52
CA PRO A 62 -17.92 12.77 10.62
C PRO A 62 -17.26 12.82 9.22
N GLY A 63 -18.06 12.67 8.18
CA GLY A 63 -17.59 12.68 6.79
C GLY A 63 -17.04 11.36 6.25
N GLU A 64 -16.85 10.32 7.09
CA GLU A 64 -16.48 8.99 6.61
C GLU A 64 -17.73 8.18 6.22
N GLU A 65 -17.58 7.27 5.28
CA GLU A 65 -18.66 6.37 4.81
C GLU A 65 -18.22 4.91 4.85
N ASN A 66 -19.18 4.04 5.30
CA ASN A 66 -18.93 2.60 5.34
C ASN A 66 -18.82 2.03 3.93
N GLY A 67 -17.79 1.21 3.68
CA GLY A 67 -17.52 0.65 2.36
C GLY A 67 -16.83 1.63 1.39
N ILE A 68 -16.53 2.86 1.84
CA ILE A 68 -15.75 3.86 1.08
C ILE A 68 -14.48 4.21 1.85
N SER A 69 -14.62 4.76 3.06
CA SER A 69 -13.46 5.12 3.90
C SER A 69 -12.87 3.89 4.60
N TYR A 70 -13.72 3.06 5.15
CA TYR A 70 -13.44 1.78 5.80
C TYR A 70 -14.67 0.88 5.77
N HIS A 71 -14.48 -0.42 5.96
CA HIS A 71 -15.53 -1.31 6.45
C HIS A 71 -15.54 -1.23 7.98
N PHE A 72 -16.49 -0.45 8.54
CA PHE A 72 -16.63 -0.31 10.00
C PHE A 72 -17.39 -1.50 10.54
N ILE A 73 -16.73 -2.35 11.32
CA ILE A 73 -17.27 -3.56 11.91
C ILE A 73 -17.07 -3.58 13.42
N ASN A 74 -17.81 -4.40 14.12
CA ASN A 74 -17.63 -4.60 15.56
C ASN A 74 -16.48 -5.57 15.87
N ASP A 75 -16.11 -5.65 17.15
CA ASP A 75 -15.01 -6.51 17.59
C ASP A 75 -15.28 -7.99 17.34
N SER A 76 -16.52 -8.47 17.54
CA SER A 76 -16.89 -9.87 17.31
C SER A 76 -16.74 -10.28 15.85
N GLU A 77 -17.13 -9.42 14.91
CA GLU A 77 -16.97 -9.68 13.49
C GLU A 77 -15.49 -9.65 13.09
N PHE A 78 -14.70 -8.75 13.69
CA PHE A 78 -13.26 -8.71 13.45
C PHE A 78 -12.58 -10.00 13.96
N ASP A 79 -12.99 -10.51 15.14
CA ASP A 79 -12.50 -11.77 15.70
C ASP A 79 -12.87 -12.97 14.80
N ARG A 80 -14.10 -12.99 14.25
CA ARG A 80 -14.50 -14.00 13.28
C ARG A 80 -13.58 -13.99 12.06
N MET A 81 -13.33 -12.79 11.47
CA MET A 81 -12.46 -12.66 10.30
C MET A 81 -11.01 -13.09 10.57
N ILE A 82 -10.48 -12.84 11.79
CA ILE A 82 -9.17 -13.36 12.20
C ILE A 82 -9.20 -14.89 12.24
N LYS A 83 -10.21 -15.47 12.89
CA LYS A 83 -10.34 -16.93 13.04
C LYS A 83 -10.48 -17.67 11.71
N GLU A 84 -11.15 -17.04 10.75
CA GLU A 84 -11.36 -17.57 9.40
C GLU A 84 -10.20 -17.23 8.43
N ASP A 85 -9.10 -16.63 8.92
CA ASP A 85 -7.90 -16.24 8.14
C ASP A 85 -8.27 -15.36 6.92
N GLU A 86 -9.28 -14.48 7.06
CA GLU A 86 -9.73 -13.61 5.98
C GLU A 86 -8.78 -12.40 5.75
N PHE A 87 -7.91 -12.06 6.72
CA PHE A 87 -7.00 -10.93 6.61
C PHE A 87 -5.65 -11.32 6.03
N ILE A 88 -5.16 -10.53 5.07
CA ILE A 88 -3.75 -10.54 4.64
C ILE A 88 -2.88 -10.10 5.81
N GLU A 89 -3.29 -8.98 6.43
CA GLU A 89 -2.65 -8.36 7.58
C GLU A 89 -3.70 -7.72 8.47
N TRP A 90 -3.39 -7.61 9.75
CA TRP A 90 -4.15 -6.78 10.69
C TRP A 90 -3.23 -6.31 11.83
N ALA A 91 -3.56 -5.16 12.42
CA ALA A 91 -2.81 -4.57 13.52
C ALA A 91 -3.73 -3.88 14.54
N ASN A 92 -3.25 -3.77 15.78
CA ASN A 92 -3.87 -2.93 16.78
C ASN A 92 -3.15 -1.57 16.82
N VAL A 93 -3.86 -0.52 16.48
CA VAL A 93 -3.34 0.84 16.43
C VAL A 93 -4.11 1.69 17.45
N PHE A 94 -3.46 2.07 18.53
CA PHE A 94 -4.05 2.85 19.62
C PHE A 94 -5.38 2.28 20.17
N GLY A 95 -5.44 0.95 20.36
CA GLY A 95 -6.61 0.27 20.92
C GLY A 95 -7.76 0.04 19.93
N LYS A 96 -7.55 0.31 18.65
CA LYS A 96 -8.47 0.00 17.56
C LYS A 96 -7.80 -0.93 16.57
N ARG A 97 -8.57 -1.87 16.03
CA ARG A 97 -8.06 -2.85 15.08
C ARG A 97 -8.30 -2.37 13.64
N TYR A 98 -7.33 -2.64 12.80
CA TYR A 98 -7.38 -2.37 11.37
C TYR A 98 -6.89 -3.61 10.65
N GLY A 99 -7.45 -3.94 9.51
CA GLY A 99 -7.01 -5.09 8.73
C GLY A 99 -7.40 -5.00 7.28
N THR A 100 -6.58 -5.58 6.42
CA THR A 100 -6.79 -5.66 4.98
C THR A 100 -7.16 -7.09 4.61
N ALA A 101 -8.38 -7.31 4.12
CA ALA A 101 -8.84 -8.64 3.76
C ALA A 101 -8.31 -9.07 2.38
N TYR A 102 -8.07 -10.38 2.20
CA TYR A 102 -7.68 -10.98 0.92
C TYR A 102 -8.60 -10.56 -0.23
N LYS A 103 -9.91 -10.57 0.00
CA LYS A 103 -10.92 -10.19 -1.01
C LYS A 103 -10.82 -8.72 -1.47
N SER A 104 -10.26 -7.83 -0.64
CA SER A 104 -10.08 -6.42 -0.98
C SER A 104 -8.87 -6.19 -1.92
N VAL A 105 -7.97 -7.15 -1.99
CA VAL A 105 -6.69 -7.04 -2.73
C VAL A 105 -6.62 -8.03 -3.89
N PHE A 106 -7.06 -9.26 -3.67
CA PHE A 106 -6.94 -10.34 -4.64
C PHE A 106 -8.32 -10.67 -5.24
N ASN A 107 -8.58 -10.10 -6.40
CA ASN A 107 -9.70 -10.51 -7.25
C ASN A 107 -9.11 -11.31 -8.43
N PRO A 108 -9.57 -12.53 -8.75
CA PRO A 108 -9.07 -13.34 -9.86
C PRO A 108 -9.07 -12.61 -11.21
N ASP A 109 -10.06 -11.74 -11.42
CA ASP A 109 -10.22 -10.96 -12.65
C ASP A 109 -9.50 -9.61 -12.62
N ARG A 110 -8.58 -9.40 -11.65
CA ARG A 110 -7.97 -8.11 -11.43
C ARG A 110 -6.98 -7.73 -12.54
N LEU A 111 -7.37 -6.76 -13.33
CA LEU A 111 -6.51 -6.06 -14.30
C LEU A 111 -6.02 -4.70 -13.77
N SER A 112 -6.63 -4.19 -12.69
CA SER A 112 -6.31 -2.90 -12.09
C SER A 112 -5.25 -3.05 -11.02
N ASP A 113 -4.38 -2.05 -10.89
CA ASP A 113 -3.49 -1.94 -9.73
C ASP A 113 -4.28 -1.68 -8.46
N VAL A 114 -3.70 -2.04 -7.31
CA VAL A 114 -4.28 -1.80 -6.00
C VAL A 114 -3.33 -1.01 -5.13
N LEU A 115 -3.85 0.05 -4.52
CA LEU A 115 -3.18 0.86 -3.52
C LEU A 115 -3.64 0.43 -2.13
N LEU A 116 -2.70 -0.04 -1.32
CA LEU A 116 -2.89 -0.35 0.10
C LEU A 116 -2.40 0.82 0.94
N GLU A 117 -3.29 1.46 1.67
CA GLU A 117 -2.92 2.44 2.69
C GLU A 117 -2.92 1.73 4.05
N ILE A 118 -1.77 1.21 4.45
CA ILE A 118 -1.61 0.39 5.66
C ILE A 118 -0.57 0.99 6.61
N ASP A 119 -0.52 0.48 7.84
CA ASP A 119 0.52 0.87 8.80
C ASP A 119 1.82 0.07 8.61
N VAL A 120 2.84 0.42 9.38
CA VAL A 120 4.16 -0.23 9.28
C VAL A 120 4.10 -1.71 9.66
N GLN A 121 3.28 -2.06 10.66
CA GLN A 121 3.12 -3.47 11.09
C GLN A 121 2.47 -4.30 9.98
N GLY A 122 1.51 -3.71 9.25
CA GLY A 122 0.88 -4.34 8.11
C GLY A 122 1.87 -4.61 6.97
N VAL A 123 2.76 -3.66 6.66
CA VAL A 123 3.82 -3.87 5.65
C VAL A 123 4.80 -4.95 6.10
N GLU A 124 5.20 -4.98 7.38
CA GLU A 124 6.08 -6.04 7.89
C GLU A 124 5.47 -7.44 7.66
N LYS A 125 4.18 -7.60 7.98
CA LYS A 125 3.48 -8.87 7.73
C LYS A 125 3.40 -9.20 6.23
N LEU A 126 3.16 -8.21 5.37
CA LEU A 126 3.21 -8.43 3.93
C LEU A 126 4.59 -8.92 3.47
N ILE A 127 5.66 -8.29 3.94
CA ILE A 127 7.04 -8.69 3.61
C ILE A 127 7.30 -10.13 4.10
N GLU A 128 6.88 -10.50 5.31
CA GLU A 128 7.00 -11.85 5.83
C GLU A 128 6.26 -12.88 4.97
N ILE A 129 5.01 -12.59 4.60
CA ILE A 129 4.19 -13.47 3.77
C ILE A 129 4.86 -13.72 2.42
N TYR A 130 5.34 -12.67 1.75
CA TYR A 130 5.98 -12.78 0.45
C TYR A 130 7.41 -13.32 0.52
N GLY A 131 8.15 -13.05 1.60
CA GLY A 131 9.49 -13.61 1.86
C GLY A 131 9.47 -15.11 2.15
N ASN A 132 8.39 -15.61 2.77
CA ASN A 132 8.21 -17.02 3.14
C ASN A 132 7.30 -17.81 2.17
N ALA A 133 7.12 -17.34 0.95
CA ALA A 133 6.20 -17.93 -0.05
C ALA A 133 6.39 -19.44 -0.33
N LYS A 134 7.50 -20.04 0.13
CA LYS A 134 7.75 -21.49 0.02
C LYS A 134 6.96 -22.37 1.01
N ASN A 135 6.30 -21.79 2.03
CA ASN A 135 5.71 -22.54 3.16
C ASN A 135 4.21 -22.30 3.39
N LEU A 136 3.52 -21.59 2.51
CA LEU A 136 2.12 -21.25 2.75
C LEU A 136 1.19 -22.17 1.98
N ASN A 137 0.43 -23.00 2.71
CA ASN A 137 -0.84 -23.61 2.28
C ASN A 137 -1.93 -22.53 2.04
N LYS A 138 -1.56 -21.37 1.50
CA LYS A 138 -2.45 -20.25 1.20
C LYS A 138 -2.82 -20.27 -0.28
N PRO A 139 -4.00 -19.72 -0.65
CA PRO A 139 -4.49 -19.78 -2.03
C PRO A 139 -3.41 -19.29 -3.01
N ASN A 140 -3.34 -19.90 -4.17
CA ASN A 140 -2.36 -19.71 -5.28
C ASN A 140 -2.15 -18.27 -5.77
N CYS A 141 -2.60 -17.25 -5.01
CA CYS A 141 -2.40 -15.85 -5.32
C CYS A 141 -0.93 -15.38 -5.21
N PHE A 142 -0.04 -16.22 -4.65
CA PHE A 142 1.36 -15.90 -4.38
C PHE A 142 2.37 -16.70 -5.23
N GLU A 143 1.92 -17.55 -6.16
CA GLU A 143 2.79 -18.51 -6.88
C GLU A 143 3.84 -17.87 -7.81
N ASN A 144 3.77 -16.56 -8.06
CA ASN A 144 4.76 -15.87 -8.87
C ASN A 144 5.22 -14.59 -8.18
N ASN A 145 6.53 -14.32 -8.15
CA ASN A 145 7.15 -13.05 -7.71
C ASN A 145 6.52 -11.79 -8.35
N ALA A 146 5.77 -11.97 -9.44
CA ALA A 146 5.02 -10.93 -10.14
C ALA A 146 3.94 -10.23 -9.30
N ASN A 147 3.54 -10.81 -8.15
CA ASN A 147 2.51 -10.25 -7.27
C ASN A 147 3.06 -9.69 -5.95
N ARG A 148 4.40 -9.64 -5.78
CA ARG A 148 5.00 -9.03 -4.58
C ARG A 148 4.60 -7.55 -4.51
N PRO A 149 4.05 -7.07 -3.38
CA PRO A 149 3.76 -5.66 -3.22
C PRO A 149 5.01 -4.80 -3.35
N VAL A 150 4.87 -3.68 -4.03
CA VAL A 150 5.84 -2.59 -4.02
C VAL A 150 5.62 -1.78 -2.75
N THR A 151 6.59 -1.78 -1.87
CA THR A 151 6.48 -1.14 -0.56
C THR A 151 7.08 0.26 -0.58
N ILE A 152 6.29 1.27 -0.16
CA ILE A 152 6.65 2.69 -0.22
C ILE A 152 6.47 3.31 1.16
N PHE A 153 7.54 3.85 1.73
CA PHE A 153 7.51 4.55 3.00
C PHE A 153 7.51 6.07 2.79
N ILE A 154 6.54 6.76 3.40
CA ILE A 154 6.50 8.22 3.41
C ILE A 154 7.12 8.72 4.72
N ALA A 155 8.31 9.30 4.63
CA ALA A 155 9.04 9.85 5.76
C ALA A 155 8.72 11.33 5.98
N PRO A 156 8.72 11.83 7.22
CA PRO A 156 8.78 13.26 7.49
C PRO A 156 10.18 13.80 7.13
N PRO A 157 10.33 15.12 6.86
CA PRO A 157 11.64 15.70 6.59
C PRO A 157 12.55 15.66 7.82
N SER A 158 12.00 15.85 9.01
CA SER A 158 12.70 15.74 10.29
C SER A 158 11.77 15.27 11.41
N TYR A 159 12.35 14.92 12.55
CA TYR A 159 11.57 14.60 13.75
C TYR A 159 10.86 15.85 14.33
N GLU A 160 11.49 16.99 14.21
CA GLU A 160 10.96 18.30 14.62
C GLU A 160 9.74 18.66 13.80
N ASP A 161 9.80 18.53 12.47
CA ASP A 161 8.65 18.75 11.58
C ASP A 161 7.48 17.82 11.91
N LEU A 162 7.78 16.56 12.21
CA LEU A 162 6.74 15.60 12.60
C LEU A 162 6.07 16.03 13.92
N CYS A 163 6.85 16.46 14.90
CA CYS A 163 6.35 16.97 16.18
C CYS A 163 5.42 18.17 15.97
N GLU A 164 5.81 19.12 15.14
CA GLU A 164 4.98 20.30 14.81
C GLU A 164 3.69 19.90 14.08
N ARG A 165 3.75 19.01 13.12
CA ARG A 165 2.58 18.53 12.38
C ARG A 165 1.58 17.82 13.29
N LEU A 166 2.07 16.99 14.22
CA LEU A 166 1.22 16.34 15.22
C LEU A 166 0.58 17.34 16.19
N LYS A 167 1.34 18.33 16.67
CA LYS A 167 0.80 19.41 17.53
C LYS A 167 -0.28 20.24 16.81
N LYS A 168 -0.04 20.63 15.56
CA LYS A 168 -1.01 21.40 14.74
C LYS A 168 -2.31 20.63 14.50
N ARG A 169 -2.27 19.30 14.47
CA ARG A 169 -3.47 18.46 14.32
C ARG A 169 -4.41 18.54 15.54
N GLY A 170 -3.89 18.93 16.71
CA GLY A 170 -4.65 19.17 17.93
C GLY A 170 -5.28 17.93 18.55
N GLY A 171 -6.00 18.15 19.66
CA GLY A 171 -6.81 17.10 20.30
C GLY A 171 -6.01 16.03 21.05
N MET A 172 -4.72 16.28 21.33
CA MET A 172 -3.84 15.37 22.07
C MET A 172 -3.26 16.06 23.30
N ASP A 173 -3.21 15.34 24.41
CA ASP A 173 -2.41 15.75 25.57
C ASP A 173 -0.91 15.43 25.33
N SER A 174 -0.06 15.91 26.25
CA SER A 174 1.39 15.73 26.15
C SER A 174 1.82 14.25 26.21
N ALA A 175 1.10 13.41 26.94
CA ALA A 175 1.40 11.98 27.06
C ALA A 175 1.07 11.24 25.76
N GLU A 176 -0.06 11.54 25.14
CA GLU A 176 -0.45 10.98 23.86
C GLU A 176 0.50 11.45 22.73
N LEU A 177 0.89 12.73 22.72
CA LEU A 177 1.87 13.25 21.77
C LEU A 177 3.20 12.49 21.86
N ASN A 178 3.74 12.35 23.08
CA ASN A 178 5.00 11.63 23.31
C ASN A 178 4.89 10.16 22.86
N LYS A 179 3.78 9.49 23.16
CA LYS A 179 3.54 8.12 22.71
C LYS A 179 3.56 8.01 21.18
N ARG A 180 2.91 8.95 20.48
CA ARG A 180 2.89 8.97 19.00
C ARG A 180 4.26 9.26 18.40
N LEU A 181 5.04 10.16 19.00
CA LEU A 181 6.39 10.46 18.57
C LEU A 181 7.33 9.27 18.75
N ASN A 182 7.25 8.57 19.88
CA ASN A 182 8.02 7.35 20.11
C ASN A 182 7.64 6.24 19.11
N THR A 183 6.35 6.04 18.85
CA THR A 183 5.89 5.10 17.83
C THR A 183 6.45 5.48 16.47
N ALA A 184 6.35 6.75 16.07
CA ALA A 184 6.85 7.23 14.79
C ALA A 184 8.37 7.04 14.64
N TYR A 185 9.13 7.23 15.71
CA TYR A 185 10.57 6.98 15.71
C TYR A 185 10.92 5.51 15.42
N GLU A 186 10.20 4.58 16.05
CA GLU A 186 10.39 3.15 15.78
C GLU A 186 9.90 2.75 14.37
N GLU A 187 8.83 3.39 13.87
CA GLU A 187 8.35 3.21 12.50
C GLU A 187 9.37 3.69 11.46
N ILE A 188 10.01 4.84 11.68
CA ILE A 188 11.04 5.39 10.78
C ILE A 188 12.25 4.45 10.70
N LYS A 189 12.69 3.82 11.78
CA LYS A 189 13.77 2.84 11.75
C LYS A 189 13.49 1.66 10.83
N LYS A 190 12.23 1.29 10.69
CA LYS A 190 11.79 0.17 9.85
C LYS A 190 11.74 0.52 8.36
N SER A 191 11.89 1.80 8.01
CA SER A 191 11.88 2.26 6.61
C SER A 191 12.94 1.57 5.73
N VAL A 192 14.03 1.07 6.32
CA VAL A 192 15.10 0.35 5.62
C VAL A 192 14.63 -0.96 4.94
N PHE A 193 13.48 -1.48 5.32
CA PHE A 193 12.90 -2.69 4.73
C PHE A 193 12.00 -2.43 3.52
N TYR A 194 11.74 -1.15 3.21
CA TYR A 194 10.87 -0.75 2.10
C TYR A 194 11.64 -0.67 0.79
N ASP A 195 10.96 -0.91 -0.32
CA ASP A 195 11.55 -0.77 -1.65
C ASP A 195 11.84 0.70 -1.98
N TYR A 196 11.01 1.64 -1.47
CA TYR A 196 11.13 3.07 -1.70
C TYR A 196 10.88 3.88 -0.44
N ILE A 197 11.64 4.97 -0.28
CA ILE A 197 11.43 5.98 0.76
C ILE A 197 11.23 7.33 0.09
N ILE A 198 10.14 8.02 0.43
CA ILE A 198 9.82 9.37 -0.03
C ILE A 198 9.82 10.30 1.17
N THR A 199 10.71 11.26 1.22
CA THR A 199 10.63 12.36 2.20
C THR A 199 9.57 13.36 1.74
N ASN A 200 8.57 13.61 2.59
CA ASN A 200 7.51 14.59 2.37
C ASN A 200 7.90 15.92 3.03
N ASP A 201 8.85 16.58 2.41
CA ASP A 201 9.30 17.95 2.71
C ASP A 201 8.29 18.96 2.17
N ASP A 202 7.90 18.83 0.91
CA ASP A 202 6.75 19.51 0.33
C ASP A 202 5.81 18.50 -0.35
N LEU A 203 4.52 18.80 -0.31
CA LEU A 203 3.48 17.87 -0.79
C LEU A 203 3.59 17.61 -2.29
N SER A 204 3.89 18.65 -3.08
CA SER A 204 3.95 18.54 -4.55
C SER A 204 5.14 17.71 -4.98
N GLY A 205 6.33 17.95 -4.42
CA GLY A 205 7.53 17.16 -4.69
C GLY A 205 7.40 15.71 -4.23
N ALA A 206 6.82 15.47 -3.06
CA ALA A 206 6.53 14.13 -2.58
C ALA A 206 5.54 13.40 -3.49
N TYR A 207 4.52 14.09 -4.00
CA TYR A 207 3.57 13.51 -4.96
C TYR A 207 4.24 13.14 -6.29
N VAL A 208 5.11 14.01 -6.82
CA VAL A 208 5.86 13.71 -8.05
C VAL A 208 6.71 12.46 -7.86
N LYS A 209 7.40 12.31 -6.72
CA LYS A 209 8.19 11.11 -6.39
C LYS A 209 7.31 9.85 -6.34
N LEU A 210 6.15 9.91 -5.65
CA LEU A 210 5.20 8.80 -5.56
C LEU A 210 4.69 8.39 -6.95
N LYS A 211 4.24 9.34 -7.75
CA LYS A 211 3.78 9.12 -9.11
C LYS A 211 4.87 8.48 -9.99
N SER A 212 6.11 8.94 -9.88
CA SER A 212 7.25 8.41 -10.64
C SER A 212 7.53 6.95 -10.31
N ILE A 213 7.41 6.55 -9.03
CA ILE A 213 7.54 5.16 -8.62
C ILE A 213 6.46 4.30 -9.27
N ILE A 214 5.19 4.72 -9.22
CA ILE A 214 4.08 3.99 -9.83
C ILE A 214 4.33 3.76 -11.34
N ILE A 215 4.73 4.82 -12.05
CA ILE A 215 5.01 4.74 -13.48
C ILE A 215 6.20 3.81 -13.77
N ALA A 216 7.29 3.93 -12.99
CA ALA A 216 8.48 3.10 -13.16
C ALA A 216 8.19 1.60 -12.91
N GLU A 217 7.43 1.29 -11.86
CA GLU A 217 7.06 -0.09 -11.55
C GLU A 217 6.18 -0.71 -12.64
N ARG A 218 5.26 0.06 -13.24
CA ARG A 218 4.46 -0.35 -14.38
C ARG A 218 5.28 -0.65 -15.64
N CYS A 219 6.47 -0.05 -15.75
CA CYS A 219 7.39 -0.24 -16.87
C CYS A 219 8.37 -1.40 -16.66
N LYS A 220 8.42 -2.00 -15.47
CA LYS A 220 9.30 -3.15 -15.21
C LYS A 220 8.92 -4.34 -16.08
N ASN A 221 9.92 -4.94 -16.72
CA ASN A 221 9.75 -6.20 -17.43
C ASN A 221 9.77 -7.37 -16.44
N LEU A 222 8.59 -7.78 -15.99
CA LEU A 222 8.39 -8.86 -15.02
C LEU A 222 8.64 -10.27 -15.62
N GLN A 223 8.93 -10.38 -16.93
CA GLN A 223 9.23 -11.66 -17.60
C GLN A 223 10.69 -12.09 -17.44
N LYS A 224 11.53 -11.29 -16.78
CA LYS A 224 12.97 -11.57 -16.60
C LYS A 224 13.34 -12.17 -15.23
N ILE A 225 12.37 -12.64 -14.45
CA ILE A 225 12.62 -13.27 -13.15
C ILE A 225 12.31 -14.76 -13.22
#